data_8ce8472aa1f7777e161dcdebd0901961
#
_entry.id   8ce8472aa1f7777e161dcdebd0901961
#
_cell.length_a   1.000
_cell.length_b   1.000
_cell.length_c   1.000
_cell.angle_alpha   90.00
_cell.angle_beta   90.00
_cell.angle_gamma   90.00
#
_symmetry.space_group_name_H-M   'P 1'
#
loop_
_entity.id
_entity.type
_entity.pdbx_description
1 polymer ?
#
loop_
_entity_poly.entity_id
_entity_poly.type
_entity_poly.pdbx_seq_one_letter_code
_entity_poly.pdbx_strand_id
1 'polypeptide(L)'
;MDLKELYSLRNNFTIIGLTGRTGSGCSKIAEILSNDYHSFEKEGLRDVNEFNNIIFKRKYSICKKYLENGDNWVKFVVIKYVDVLLFFILNKYGGDYAKIKELLLDNYKESRSESNHRIVSSVMKEIKAIDYEYTETINEIKSFDHFKDIKDESELRRLDAVFFGENYYNLKKKLFEVLNNGGYFRTRLLLHWTSCNIRSTGDPLLTEKPNIKNIYTIANLINRLIKAKRIVNGSKPTKIVIDSIRNSLELMFFKERYSAFYMLATKDIIGNTRERIDGRLCETLTDSSERERIVLKVLDLDATEYRTKDFSKGIFSSPDLENCIQKSDYHIFNLKKDDLPEFIRKYCNNDANGFYTREEQLLKLLSLIQLPGIITPNSIERAMQIANTAKLNSGCVSRKVGAVITEKYVNICQ
;
A
#
# COMPACT_ATOMS: atom_id res chain seq x y z
N MET A 1 32.20 7.63 12.38
CA MET A 1 30.93 6.91 12.18
C MET A 1 31.24 5.69 11.30
N ASP A 2 31.22 4.50 11.87
CA ASP A 2 31.46 3.27 11.10
C ASP A 2 30.28 3.04 10.14
N LEU A 3 30.54 2.46 8.97
CA LEU A 3 29.48 2.09 8.01
C LEU A 3 28.40 1.20 8.66
N LYS A 4 28.78 0.37 9.63
CA LYS A 4 27.84 -0.43 10.41
C LYS A 4 26.87 0.42 11.25
N GLU A 5 27.33 1.52 11.81
CA GLU A 5 26.46 2.46 12.57
C GLU A 5 25.46 3.15 11.64
N LEU A 6 25.90 3.55 10.42
CA LEU A 6 25.01 4.15 9.43
C LEU A 6 23.91 3.18 8.97
N TYR A 7 24.24 1.90 8.78
CA TYR A 7 23.27 0.88 8.40
C TYR A 7 22.37 0.45 9.55
N SER A 8 22.84 0.53 10.79
CA SER A 8 22.02 0.25 11.98
C SER A 8 20.82 1.20 12.09
N LEU A 9 20.96 2.45 11.63
CA LEU A 9 19.86 3.41 11.59
C LEU A 9 18.69 2.93 10.69
N ARG A 10 19.01 2.25 9.57
CA ARG A 10 17.99 1.66 8.70
C ARG A 10 17.34 0.41 9.29
N ASN A 11 18.10 -0.36 10.08
CA ASN A 11 17.53 -1.48 10.83
C ASN A 11 16.56 -1.02 11.91
N ASN A 12 16.88 0.10 12.56
CA ASN A 12 16.07 0.66 13.64
C ASN A 12 14.83 1.39 13.12
N PHE A 13 14.87 1.93 11.90
CA PHE A 13 13.73 2.66 11.34
C PHE A 13 13.62 2.46 9.82
N THR A 14 12.53 1.84 9.39
CA THR A 14 12.24 1.63 7.96
C THR A 14 10.75 1.81 7.70
N ILE A 15 10.42 2.53 6.64
CA ILE A 15 9.05 2.68 6.15
C ILE A 15 8.98 2.14 4.72
N ILE A 16 8.02 1.26 4.48
CA ILE A 16 7.71 0.75 3.14
C ILE A 16 6.34 1.29 2.73
N GLY A 17 6.28 2.05 1.64
CA GLY A 17 5.03 2.41 0.98
C GLY A 17 4.72 1.40 -0.11
N LEU A 18 3.48 0.94 -0.18
CA LEU A 18 3.01 0.05 -1.24
C LEU A 18 2.13 0.80 -2.23
N THR A 19 2.26 0.48 -3.50
CA THR A 19 1.36 0.95 -4.57
C THR A 19 1.17 -0.14 -5.62
N GLY A 20 0.10 -0.04 -6.37
CA GLY A 20 -0.19 -0.98 -7.44
C GLY A 20 -1.66 -0.93 -7.84
N ARG A 21 -1.96 -1.51 -8.99
CA ARG A 21 -3.34 -1.62 -9.47
C ARG A 21 -4.18 -2.48 -8.51
N THR A 22 -5.48 -2.30 -8.57
CA THR A 22 -6.42 -3.10 -7.78
C THR A 22 -6.19 -4.59 -8.02
N GLY A 23 -6.06 -5.35 -6.94
CA GLY A 23 -5.79 -6.80 -7.02
C GLY A 23 -4.31 -7.17 -7.26
N SER A 24 -3.39 -6.21 -7.42
CA SER A 24 -1.96 -6.49 -7.66
C SER A 24 -1.20 -7.11 -6.49
N GLY A 25 -1.78 -7.13 -5.28
CA GLY A 25 -1.21 -7.82 -4.13
C GLY A 25 -0.61 -6.95 -3.03
N CYS A 26 -0.82 -5.63 -3.01
CA CYS A 26 -0.33 -4.74 -1.95
C CYS A 26 -0.65 -5.26 -0.55
N SER A 27 -1.92 -5.54 -0.27
CA SER A 27 -2.35 -6.00 1.07
C SER A 27 -1.76 -7.36 1.45
N LYS A 28 -1.49 -8.25 0.47
CA LYS A 28 -0.80 -9.52 0.77
C LYS A 28 0.67 -9.31 1.13
N ILE A 29 1.35 -8.38 0.47
CA ILE A 29 2.72 -7.98 0.84
C ILE A 29 2.73 -7.34 2.23
N ALA A 30 1.77 -6.47 2.55
CA ALA A 30 1.65 -5.89 3.88
C ALA A 30 1.43 -6.96 4.97
N GLU A 31 0.59 -7.95 4.69
CA GLU A 31 0.35 -9.10 5.57
C GLU A 31 1.64 -9.91 5.80
N ILE A 32 2.36 -10.26 4.72
CA ILE A 32 3.63 -10.99 4.79
C ILE A 32 4.64 -10.25 5.67
N LEU A 33 4.78 -8.94 5.49
CA LEU A 33 5.70 -8.11 6.29
C LEU A 33 5.29 -8.01 7.76
N SER A 34 4.02 -8.20 8.09
CA SER A 34 3.53 -8.17 9.47
C SER A 34 3.66 -9.51 10.21
N ASN A 35 3.97 -10.59 9.50
CA ASN A 35 4.14 -11.93 10.05
C ASN A 35 5.56 -12.16 10.60
N ASP A 36 5.76 -13.26 11.32
CA ASP A 36 7.09 -13.69 11.74
C ASP A 36 7.88 -14.33 10.57
N TYR A 37 9.20 -14.49 10.78
CA TYR A 37 10.08 -15.04 9.77
C TYR A 37 9.71 -16.48 9.39
N HIS A 38 9.28 -17.29 10.35
CA HIS A 38 8.93 -18.69 10.08
C HIS A 38 7.73 -18.80 9.12
N SER A 39 6.70 -17.99 9.33
CA SER A 39 5.54 -17.92 8.41
C SER A 39 5.97 -17.43 7.03
N PHE A 40 6.82 -16.39 6.97
CA PHE A 40 7.40 -15.87 5.75
C PHE A 40 8.18 -16.94 4.97
N GLU A 41 9.03 -17.69 5.66
CA GLU A 41 9.83 -18.77 5.06
C GLU A 41 8.94 -19.88 4.50
N LYS A 42 8.00 -20.37 5.30
CA LYS A 42 7.14 -21.50 4.96
C LYS A 42 6.22 -21.22 3.77
N GLU A 43 5.68 -19.99 3.69
CA GLU A 43 4.67 -19.66 2.68
C GLU A 43 5.23 -19.53 1.26
N GLY A 44 6.47 -19.08 1.08
CA GLY A 44 6.89 -18.70 -0.27
C GLY A 44 8.36 -18.86 -0.62
N LEU A 45 9.23 -19.21 0.31
CA LEU A 45 10.64 -19.44 0.01
C LEU A 45 10.86 -20.84 -0.58
N ARG A 46 11.70 -20.93 -1.63
CA ARG A 46 12.15 -22.19 -2.20
C ARG A 46 13.24 -22.82 -1.35
N ASP A 47 13.43 -24.14 -1.55
CA ASP A 47 14.63 -24.82 -1.06
C ASP A 47 15.88 -24.31 -1.82
N VAL A 48 17.00 -24.18 -1.10
CA VAL A 48 18.28 -23.75 -1.67
C VAL A 48 18.75 -24.66 -2.81
N ASN A 49 18.36 -25.93 -2.79
CA ASN A 49 18.74 -26.92 -3.78
C ASN A 49 17.95 -26.82 -5.10
N GLU A 50 16.87 -26.06 -5.13
CA GLU A 50 16.11 -25.76 -6.36
C GLU A 50 16.86 -24.83 -7.33
N PHE A 51 17.96 -24.21 -6.87
CA PHE A 51 18.80 -23.37 -7.72
C PHE A 51 19.93 -24.17 -8.36
N ASN A 52 19.96 -24.19 -9.69
CA ASN A 52 20.99 -24.89 -10.46
C ASN A 52 22.29 -24.08 -10.57
N ASN A 53 22.21 -22.76 -10.56
CA ASN A 53 23.38 -21.88 -10.66
C ASN A 53 23.97 -21.59 -9.28
N ILE A 54 25.25 -21.92 -9.09
CA ILE A 54 25.96 -21.77 -7.82
C ILE A 54 26.01 -20.32 -7.31
N ILE A 55 26.05 -19.33 -8.20
CA ILE A 55 26.09 -17.92 -7.81
C ILE A 55 24.74 -17.50 -7.22
N PHE A 56 23.63 -17.87 -7.87
CA PHE A 56 22.29 -17.57 -7.36
C PHE A 56 22.02 -18.34 -6.07
N LYS A 57 22.39 -19.62 -6.00
CA LYS A 57 22.32 -20.44 -4.80
C LYS A 57 23.02 -19.76 -3.61
N ARG A 58 24.23 -19.25 -3.81
CA ARG A 58 24.98 -18.53 -2.76
C ARG A 58 24.30 -17.22 -2.36
N LYS A 59 23.88 -16.40 -3.33
CA LYS A 59 23.19 -15.13 -3.04
C LYS A 59 21.92 -15.35 -2.25
N TYR A 60 21.12 -16.33 -2.64
CA TYR A 60 19.90 -16.72 -1.95
C TYR A 60 20.18 -17.18 -0.51
N SER A 61 21.15 -18.10 -0.34
CA SER A 61 21.54 -18.60 0.98
C SER A 61 22.04 -17.50 1.91
N ILE A 62 22.78 -16.50 1.38
CA ILE A 62 23.26 -15.37 2.14
C ILE A 62 22.09 -14.53 2.66
N CYS A 63 21.14 -14.14 1.77
CA CYS A 63 19.97 -13.37 2.16
C CYS A 63 19.10 -14.14 3.17
N LYS A 64 18.88 -15.45 2.95
CA LYS A 64 18.09 -16.29 3.82
C LYS A 64 18.69 -16.36 5.23
N LYS A 65 19.97 -16.72 5.36
CA LYS A 65 20.68 -16.79 6.65
C LYS A 65 20.75 -15.43 7.35
N TYR A 66 20.85 -14.34 6.59
CA TYR A 66 20.89 -13.00 7.15
C TYR A 66 19.56 -12.64 7.84
N LEU A 67 18.42 -12.85 7.18
CA LEU A 67 17.10 -12.54 7.75
C LEU A 67 16.61 -13.57 8.76
N GLU A 68 17.08 -14.83 8.68
CA GLU A 68 16.80 -15.89 9.65
C GLU A 68 17.39 -15.58 11.03
N ASN A 69 18.46 -14.81 11.08
CA ASN A 69 18.99 -14.31 12.35
C ASN A 69 17.95 -13.40 13.02
N GLY A 70 17.48 -13.78 14.20
CA GLY A 70 16.33 -13.22 14.88
C GLY A 70 16.35 -11.69 15.08
N ASP A 71 17.53 -11.07 15.12
CA ASP A 71 17.69 -9.63 15.25
C ASP A 71 17.43 -8.86 13.94
N ASN A 72 17.50 -9.55 12.78
CA ASN A 72 17.33 -8.92 11.46
C ASN A 72 15.90 -8.93 10.96
N TRP A 73 15.06 -9.85 11.45
CA TRP A 73 13.63 -9.87 11.13
C TRP A 73 12.81 -9.19 12.22
N VAL A 74 12.27 -8.02 11.90
CA VAL A 74 11.32 -7.31 12.76
C VAL A 74 10.01 -7.13 12.00
N LYS A 75 8.90 -7.54 12.62
CA LYS A 75 7.56 -7.40 12.05
C LYS A 75 7.23 -5.94 11.75
N PHE A 76 6.64 -5.71 10.59
CA PHE A 76 6.17 -4.38 10.22
C PHE A 76 4.79 -4.10 10.81
N VAL A 77 4.59 -2.91 11.31
CA VAL A 77 3.27 -2.39 11.68
C VAL A 77 2.57 -1.92 10.42
N VAL A 78 1.36 -2.43 10.17
CA VAL A 78 0.59 -2.08 8.97
C VAL A 78 -0.28 -0.87 9.23
N ILE A 79 -0.14 0.17 8.40
CA ILE A 79 -1.06 1.30 8.32
C ILE A 79 -1.82 1.16 7.00
N LYS A 80 -3.07 0.67 7.06
CA LYS A 80 -3.92 0.60 5.87
C LYS A 80 -4.50 1.98 5.57
N TYR A 81 -4.33 2.45 4.34
CA TYR A 81 -4.85 3.74 3.91
C TYR A 81 -6.37 3.86 4.10
N VAL A 82 -7.10 2.77 3.87
CA VAL A 82 -8.55 2.71 4.08
C VAL A 82 -8.94 2.86 5.56
N ASP A 83 -8.14 2.33 6.49
CA ASP A 83 -8.36 2.48 7.92
C ASP A 83 -8.15 3.95 8.34
N VAL A 84 -7.16 4.62 7.73
CA VAL A 84 -6.90 6.05 7.95
C VAL A 84 -8.07 6.91 7.46
N LEU A 85 -8.65 6.58 6.30
CA LEU A 85 -9.84 7.27 5.79
C LEU A 85 -11.04 7.10 6.71
N LEU A 86 -11.27 5.89 7.20
CA LEU A 86 -12.37 5.61 8.14
C LEU A 86 -12.16 6.36 9.47
N PHE A 87 -10.93 6.35 10.00
CA PHE A 87 -10.59 7.12 11.20
C PHE A 87 -10.88 8.61 11.01
N PHE A 88 -10.55 9.15 9.84
CA PHE A 88 -10.84 10.53 9.49
C PHE A 88 -12.35 10.83 9.43
N ILE A 89 -13.14 9.93 8.81
CA ILE A 89 -14.61 10.06 8.78
C ILE A 89 -15.18 10.05 10.18
N LEU A 90 -14.74 9.13 11.04
CA LEU A 90 -15.20 9.04 12.43
C LEU A 90 -14.80 10.25 13.26
N ASN A 91 -13.58 10.78 13.05
CA ASN A 91 -13.13 11.99 13.71
C ASN A 91 -14.00 13.21 13.36
N LYS A 92 -14.38 13.33 12.08
CA LYS A 92 -15.20 14.46 11.59
C LYS A 92 -16.68 14.30 11.87
N TYR A 93 -17.22 13.11 11.64
CA TYR A 93 -18.67 12.86 11.56
C TYR A 93 -19.17 11.77 12.51
N GLY A 94 -18.29 11.18 13.36
CA GLY A 94 -18.74 10.14 14.31
C GLY A 94 -19.93 10.63 15.16
N GLY A 95 -21.04 9.89 15.14
CA GLY A 95 -22.30 10.27 15.78
C GLY A 95 -23.16 11.30 15.04
N ASP A 96 -22.66 11.96 13.98
CA ASP A 96 -23.46 12.84 13.11
C ASP A 96 -24.07 12.03 11.95
N TYR A 97 -25.21 11.41 12.23
CA TYR A 97 -25.88 10.54 11.26
C TYR A 97 -26.41 11.28 10.01
N ALA A 98 -26.64 12.59 10.10
CA ALA A 98 -27.05 13.39 8.94
C ALA A 98 -25.88 13.50 7.95
N LYS A 99 -24.69 13.81 8.44
CA LYS A 99 -23.46 13.90 7.63
C LYS A 99 -23.02 12.55 7.10
N ILE A 100 -23.08 11.49 7.89
CA ILE A 100 -22.77 10.12 7.44
C ILE A 100 -23.74 9.70 6.32
N LYS A 101 -25.04 9.98 6.46
CA LYS A 101 -26.03 9.67 5.43
C LYS A 101 -25.78 10.47 4.15
N GLU A 102 -25.47 11.77 4.27
CA GLU A 102 -25.08 12.63 3.14
C GLU A 102 -23.85 12.07 2.42
N LEU A 103 -22.80 11.69 3.16
CA LEU A 103 -21.59 11.08 2.64
C LEU A 103 -21.86 9.80 1.85
N LEU A 104 -22.72 8.91 2.37
CA LEU A 104 -23.11 7.68 1.69
C LEU A 104 -23.94 7.97 0.43
N LEU A 105 -24.90 8.89 0.48
CA LEU A 105 -25.73 9.25 -0.66
C LEU A 105 -24.90 9.92 -1.77
N ASP A 106 -23.95 10.79 -1.43
CA ASP A 106 -23.12 11.49 -2.38
C ASP A 106 -22.13 10.56 -3.10
N ASN A 107 -21.59 9.59 -2.39
CA ASN A 107 -20.55 8.71 -2.92
C ASN A 107 -21.08 7.39 -3.49
N TYR A 108 -22.33 7.00 -3.20
CA TYR A 108 -22.99 5.85 -3.83
C TYR A 108 -23.62 6.18 -5.20
N LYS A 109 -23.16 7.21 -5.89
CA LYS A 109 -23.72 7.79 -7.13
C LYS A 109 -23.74 6.88 -8.36
N GLU A 110 -24.12 5.62 -8.23
CA GLU A 110 -24.41 4.79 -9.41
C GLU A 110 -25.77 5.09 -10.09
N SER A 111 -26.74 5.57 -9.34
CA SER A 111 -27.99 6.16 -9.83
C SER A 111 -28.76 6.78 -8.66
N ARG A 112 -29.48 7.88 -8.91
CA ARG A 112 -30.47 8.46 -7.98
C ARG A 112 -31.74 7.60 -7.92
N SER A 113 -31.64 6.25 -7.86
CA SER A 113 -32.78 5.37 -7.84
C SER A 113 -33.29 5.18 -6.42
N GLU A 114 -34.59 4.91 -6.27
CA GLU A 114 -35.19 4.55 -4.97
C GLU A 114 -34.49 3.38 -4.28
N SER A 115 -33.88 2.48 -5.04
CA SER A 115 -33.09 1.36 -4.52
C SER A 115 -31.87 1.83 -3.73
N ASN A 116 -31.21 2.92 -4.11
CA ASN A 116 -30.06 3.45 -3.36
C ASN A 116 -30.47 4.02 -2.00
N HIS A 117 -31.62 4.71 -1.93
CA HIS A 117 -32.14 5.21 -0.65
C HIS A 117 -32.48 4.09 0.33
N ARG A 118 -33.03 2.96 -0.14
CA ARG A 118 -33.31 1.78 0.70
C ARG A 118 -32.04 1.15 1.25
N ILE A 119 -31.02 0.97 0.40
CA ILE A 119 -29.72 0.42 0.81
C ILE A 119 -29.04 1.33 1.82
N VAL A 120 -28.97 2.64 1.55
CA VAL A 120 -28.40 3.60 2.50
C VAL A 120 -29.15 3.59 3.84
N SER A 121 -30.49 3.47 3.82
CA SER A 121 -31.29 3.40 5.04
C SER A 121 -30.98 2.14 5.85
N SER A 122 -30.80 0.99 5.21
CA SER A 122 -30.39 -0.25 5.87
C SER A 122 -28.99 -0.13 6.47
N VAL A 123 -28.01 0.31 5.69
CA VAL A 123 -26.62 0.54 6.15
C VAL A 123 -26.61 1.52 7.34
N MET A 124 -27.36 2.61 7.28
CA MET A 124 -27.46 3.58 8.37
C MET A 124 -28.02 3.02 9.66
N LYS A 125 -28.98 2.06 9.57
CA LYS A 125 -29.53 1.40 10.76
C LYS A 125 -28.44 0.57 11.46
N GLU A 126 -27.66 -0.16 10.70
CA GLU A 126 -26.58 -0.99 11.24
C GLU A 126 -25.42 -0.12 11.78
N ILE A 127 -25.04 0.96 11.08
CA ILE A 127 -24.03 1.92 11.57
C ILE A 127 -24.45 2.50 12.92
N LYS A 128 -25.73 2.90 13.10
CA LYS A 128 -26.22 3.41 14.39
C LYS A 128 -26.09 2.41 15.52
N ALA A 129 -26.36 1.13 15.25
CA ALA A 129 -26.20 0.08 16.25
C ALA A 129 -24.73 -0.11 16.65
N ILE A 130 -23.79 -0.06 15.68
CA ILE A 130 -22.34 -0.14 15.92
C ILE A 130 -21.87 1.10 16.70
N ASP A 131 -22.29 2.30 16.31
CA ASP A 131 -21.93 3.53 16.99
C ASP A 131 -22.33 3.53 18.46
N TYR A 132 -23.51 2.96 18.77
CA TYR A 132 -23.97 2.80 20.16
C TYR A 132 -23.04 1.86 20.95
N GLU A 133 -22.64 0.74 20.35
CA GLU A 133 -21.72 -0.22 20.98
C GLU A 133 -20.32 0.37 21.22
N TYR A 134 -19.83 1.23 20.29
CA TYR A 134 -18.48 1.81 20.32
C TYR A 134 -18.46 3.30 20.64
N THR A 135 -19.46 3.83 21.33
CA THR A 135 -19.61 5.27 21.62
C THR A 135 -18.35 5.87 22.27
N GLU A 136 -17.75 5.18 23.24
CA GLU A 136 -16.54 5.65 23.91
C GLU A 136 -15.37 5.77 22.94
N THR A 137 -15.15 4.76 22.12
CA THR A 137 -14.06 4.77 21.11
C THR A 137 -14.27 5.89 20.08
N ILE A 138 -15.51 6.11 19.63
CA ILE A 138 -15.83 7.18 18.69
C ILE A 138 -15.60 8.56 19.33
N ASN A 139 -16.02 8.74 20.59
CA ASN A 139 -15.77 10.00 21.32
C ASN A 139 -14.28 10.25 21.51
N GLU A 140 -13.50 9.20 21.78
CA GLU A 140 -12.05 9.30 21.88
C GLU A 140 -11.41 9.68 20.53
N ILE A 141 -11.85 9.09 19.42
CA ILE A 141 -11.41 9.48 18.06
C ILE A 141 -11.75 10.94 17.77
N LYS A 142 -12.94 11.41 18.13
CA LYS A 142 -13.39 12.80 17.94
C LYS A 142 -12.58 13.80 18.76
N SER A 143 -12.03 13.39 19.90
CA SER A 143 -11.27 14.28 20.80
C SER A 143 -9.92 14.69 20.24
N PHE A 144 -9.39 14.03 19.20
CA PHE A 144 -8.17 14.48 18.53
C PHE A 144 -8.47 15.74 17.72
N ASP A 145 -7.80 16.84 18.05
CA ASP A 145 -7.92 18.09 17.33
C ASP A 145 -7.44 17.91 15.88
N HIS A 146 -8.14 18.59 14.99
CA HIS A 146 -8.05 18.43 13.54
C HIS A 146 -6.61 18.53 13.02
N PHE A 147 -5.87 17.40 13.07
CA PHE A 147 -4.62 17.18 12.37
C PHE A 147 -3.60 18.32 12.44
N LYS A 148 -3.68 19.19 13.44
CA LYS A 148 -2.61 20.13 13.79
C LYS A 148 -1.36 19.35 14.10
N ASP A 149 -0.20 19.96 13.97
CA ASP A 149 1.08 19.33 14.29
C ASP A 149 1.10 18.98 15.80
N ILE A 150 0.67 17.77 16.13
CA ILE A 150 0.74 17.25 17.49
C ILE A 150 2.22 17.20 17.86
N LYS A 151 2.64 18.07 18.75
CA LYS A 151 4.01 18.10 19.28
C LYS A 151 4.11 17.36 20.61
N ASP A 152 3.00 17.21 21.29
CA ASP A 152 2.94 16.58 22.60
C ASP A 152 3.05 15.05 22.50
N GLU A 153 4.01 14.51 23.23
CA GLU A 153 4.28 13.07 23.29
C GLU A 153 3.11 12.30 23.91
N SER A 154 2.40 12.87 24.86
CA SER A 154 1.23 12.23 25.50
C SER A 154 0.08 12.03 24.52
N GLU A 155 -0.20 13.02 23.68
CA GLU A 155 -1.21 12.91 22.61
C GLU A 155 -0.81 11.89 21.55
N LEU A 156 0.48 11.81 21.19
CA LEU A 156 0.96 10.81 20.24
C LEU A 156 0.83 9.40 20.82
N ARG A 157 1.13 9.18 22.10
CA ARG A 157 0.91 7.88 22.76
C ARG A 157 -0.58 7.52 22.80
N ARG A 158 -1.46 8.49 23.06
CA ARG A 158 -2.91 8.29 23.02
C ARG A 158 -3.39 7.94 21.60
N LEU A 159 -2.90 8.65 20.57
CA LEU A 159 -3.21 8.36 19.18
C LEU A 159 -2.78 6.93 18.77
N ASP A 160 -1.60 6.48 19.22
CA ASP A 160 -1.15 5.10 19.01
C ASP A 160 -2.08 4.09 19.65
N ALA A 161 -2.42 4.30 20.93
CA ALA A 161 -3.31 3.41 21.67
C ALA A 161 -4.69 3.29 21.05
N VAL A 162 -5.25 4.39 20.54
CA VAL A 162 -6.56 4.39 19.88
C VAL A 162 -6.49 3.75 18.50
N PHE A 163 -5.60 4.21 17.62
CA PHE A 163 -5.58 3.76 16.22
C PHE A 163 -5.15 2.30 16.07
N PHE A 164 -4.17 1.84 16.85
CA PHE A 164 -3.70 0.46 16.82
C PHE A 164 -4.32 -0.42 17.90
N GLY A 165 -5.25 0.13 18.70
CA GLY A 165 -5.95 -0.59 19.76
C GLY A 165 -7.03 -1.53 19.24
N GLU A 166 -7.40 -2.50 20.08
CA GLU A 166 -8.38 -3.53 19.78
C GLU A 166 -9.79 -2.95 19.53
N ASN A 167 -10.18 -1.92 20.28
CA ASN A 167 -11.50 -1.29 20.14
C ASN A 167 -11.68 -0.69 18.74
N TYR A 168 -10.69 0.06 18.22
CA TYR A 168 -10.77 0.59 16.86
C TYR A 168 -10.64 -0.53 15.81
N TYR A 169 -9.83 -1.55 16.07
CA TYR A 169 -9.75 -2.71 15.19
C TYR A 169 -11.12 -3.40 15.02
N ASN A 170 -11.84 -3.64 16.10
CA ASN A 170 -13.16 -4.27 16.08
C ASN A 170 -14.23 -3.36 15.46
N LEU A 171 -14.23 -2.07 15.82
CA LEU A 171 -15.11 -1.06 15.24
C LEU A 171 -14.97 -0.99 13.71
N LYS A 172 -13.76 -0.82 13.19
CA LYS A 172 -13.53 -0.73 11.75
C LYS A 172 -13.92 -2.01 11.02
N LYS A 173 -13.66 -3.19 11.60
CA LYS A 173 -14.06 -4.47 11.01
C LYS A 173 -15.55 -4.53 10.81
N LYS A 174 -16.34 -4.25 11.84
CA LYS A 174 -17.82 -4.21 11.77
C LYS A 174 -18.31 -3.18 10.76
N LEU A 175 -17.75 -1.97 10.77
CA LEU A 175 -18.14 -0.92 9.82
C LEU A 175 -17.85 -1.31 8.37
N PHE A 176 -16.69 -1.90 8.06
CA PHE A 176 -16.40 -2.38 6.71
C PHE A 176 -17.29 -3.56 6.30
N GLU A 177 -17.65 -4.46 7.21
CA GLU A 177 -18.62 -5.53 6.93
C GLU A 177 -19.97 -4.94 6.51
N VAL A 178 -20.50 -3.99 7.27
CA VAL A 178 -21.77 -3.30 6.96
C VAL A 178 -21.69 -2.54 5.63
N LEU A 179 -20.62 -1.80 5.38
CA LEU A 179 -20.44 -1.07 4.12
C LEU A 179 -20.35 -2.03 2.92
N ASN A 180 -19.67 -3.16 3.05
CA ASN A 180 -19.55 -4.16 2.00
C ASN A 180 -20.86 -4.91 1.76
N ASN A 181 -21.66 -5.16 2.80
CA ASN A 181 -23.02 -5.70 2.67
C ASN A 181 -23.92 -4.73 1.89
N GLY A 182 -23.72 -3.43 2.05
CA GLY A 182 -24.36 -2.39 1.22
C GLY A 182 -23.90 -2.40 -0.25
N GLY A 183 -22.80 -3.08 -0.57
CA GLY A 183 -22.25 -3.29 -1.90
C GLY A 183 -20.76 -3.01 -1.98
N TYR A 184 -19.98 -4.02 -2.35
CA TYR A 184 -18.53 -3.95 -2.46
C TYR A 184 -18.02 -2.79 -3.33
N PHE A 185 -18.61 -2.61 -4.52
CA PHE A 185 -18.23 -1.52 -5.42
C PHE A 185 -18.57 -0.14 -4.85
N ARG A 186 -19.70 -0.02 -4.14
CA ARG A 186 -20.11 1.22 -3.46
C ARG A 186 -19.13 1.62 -2.36
N THR A 187 -18.66 0.64 -1.58
CA THR A 187 -17.61 0.88 -0.57
C THR A 187 -16.33 1.41 -1.23
N ARG A 188 -15.94 0.85 -2.37
CA ARG A 188 -14.77 1.35 -3.11
C ARG A 188 -14.96 2.76 -3.64
N LEU A 189 -16.13 3.09 -4.17
CA LEU A 189 -16.47 4.46 -4.59
C LEU A 189 -16.46 5.43 -3.42
N LEU A 190 -17.04 5.03 -2.28
CA LEU A 190 -17.01 5.83 -1.05
C LEU A 190 -15.58 6.19 -0.67
N LEU A 191 -14.69 5.21 -0.58
CA LEU A 191 -13.29 5.42 -0.22
C LEU A 191 -12.53 6.27 -1.27
N HIS A 192 -12.80 6.04 -2.55
CA HIS A 192 -12.22 6.82 -3.64
C HIS A 192 -12.57 8.31 -3.51
N TRP A 193 -13.87 8.62 -3.48
CA TRP A 193 -14.34 10.01 -3.40
C TRP A 193 -13.98 10.67 -2.07
N THR A 194 -14.10 9.96 -0.95
CA THR A 194 -13.65 10.45 0.35
C THR A 194 -12.17 10.89 0.30
N SER A 195 -11.31 10.07 -0.28
CA SER A 195 -9.89 10.41 -0.39
C SER A 195 -9.66 11.65 -1.28
N CYS A 196 -10.40 11.77 -2.40
CA CYS A 196 -10.34 12.94 -3.28
C CYS A 196 -10.85 14.20 -2.57
N ASN A 197 -11.97 14.11 -1.87
CA ASN A 197 -12.56 15.23 -1.15
C ASN A 197 -11.63 15.73 -0.04
N ILE A 198 -11.08 14.84 0.79
CA ILE A 198 -10.15 15.22 1.85
C ILE A 198 -8.91 15.93 1.27
N ARG A 199 -8.34 15.42 0.17
CA ARG A 199 -7.20 16.09 -0.50
C ARG A 199 -7.59 17.43 -1.14
N SER A 200 -8.85 17.58 -1.54
CA SER A 200 -9.34 18.81 -2.17
C SER A 200 -9.73 19.88 -1.16
N THR A 201 -10.58 19.54 -0.20
CA THR A 201 -11.22 20.48 0.72
C THR A 201 -10.80 20.31 2.19
N GLY A 202 -10.14 19.20 2.54
CA GLY A 202 -9.85 18.86 3.93
C GLY A 202 -11.04 18.19 4.65
N ASP A 203 -12.09 17.84 3.91
CA ASP A 203 -13.33 17.28 4.45
C ASP A 203 -13.76 16.03 3.64
N PRO A 204 -14.35 14.98 4.25
CA PRO A 204 -14.87 13.82 3.52
C PRO A 204 -16.00 14.17 2.52
N LEU A 205 -16.76 15.22 2.80
CA LEU A 205 -17.76 15.81 1.89
C LEU A 205 -17.16 16.99 1.11
N LEU A 206 -17.69 17.24 -0.09
CA LEU A 206 -17.25 18.38 -0.92
C LEU A 206 -18.01 19.65 -0.49
N THR A 207 -17.79 20.09 0.75
CA THR A 207 -18.51 21.22 1.37
C THR A 207 -17.87 22.57 1.12
N GLU A 208 -16.58 22.60 0.81
CA GLU A 208 -15.80 23.82 0.64
C GLU A 208 -15.16 23.90 -0.74
N LYS A 209 -14.64 25.10 -1.07
CA LYS A 209 -13.85 25.28 -2.29
C LYS A 209 -12.53 24.53 -2.19
N PRO A 210 -12.04 23.92 -3.29
CA PRO A 210 -10.74 23.26 -3.33
C PRO A 210 -9.61 24.17 -2.85
N ASN A 211 -8.72 23.61 -1.99
CA ASN A 211 -7.57 24.33 -1.48
C ASN A 211 -6.33 23.40 -1.52
N ILE A 212 -5.31 23.81 -2.24
CA ILE A 212 -4.07 23.01 -2.41
C ILE A 212 -3.38 22.66 -1.08
N LYS A 213 -3.60 23.45 -0.01
CA LYS A 213 -3.06 23.15 1.32
C LYS A 213 -3.57 21.85 1.91
N ASN A 214 -4.70 21.34 1.43
CA ASN A 214 -5.31 20.10 1.92
C ASN A 214 -4.73 18.84 1.28
N ILE A 215 -3.92 18.96 0.22
CA ILE A 215 -3.39 17.84 -0.55
C ILE A 215 -2.64 16.80 0.32
N TYR A 216 -2.02 17.26 1.39
CA TYR A 216 -1.27 16.41 2.32
C TYR A 216 -2.02 16.03 3.59
N THR A 217 -3.33 16.30 3.69
CA THR A 217 -4.10 16.05 4.93
C THR A 217 -4.02 14.59 5.36
N ILE A 218 -4.23 13.65 4.44
CA ILE A 218 -4.14 12.20 4.74
C ILE A 218 -2.69 11.80 5.04
N ALA A 219 -1.73 12.27 4.23
CA ALA A 219 -0.31 12.02 4.45
C ALA A 219 0.18 12.54 5.81
N ASN A 220 -0.32 13.70 6.26
CA ASN A 220 -0.04 14.25 7.58
C ASN A 220 -0.58 13.37 8.71
N LEU A 221 -1.79 12.82 8.58
CA LEU A 221 -2.32 11.88 9.57
C LEU A 221 -1.48 10.61 9.64
N ILE A 222 -1.14 10.02 8.48
CA ILE A 222 -0.23 8.85 8.42
C ILE A 222 1.12 9.18 9.07
N ASN A 223 1.67 10.37 8.80
CA ASN A 223 2.92 10.83 9.41
C ASN A 223 2.84 10.92 10.95
N ARG A 224 1.68 11.31 11.50
CA ARG A 224 1.45 11.31 12.95
C ARG A 224 1.40 9.90 13.52
N LEU A 225 0.74 8.98 12.85
CA LEU A 225 0.71 7.56 13.24
C LEU A 225 2.11 6.95 13.23
N ILE A 226 2.95 7.30 12.25
CA ILE A 226 4.36 6.90 12.21
C ILE A 226 5.13 7.44 13.42
N LYS A 227 4.97 8.73 13.72
CA LYS A 227 5.61 9.36 14.91
C LYS A 227 5.13 8.72 16.21
N ALA A 228 3.82 8.52 16.33
CA ALA A 228 3.20 7.89 17.51
C ALA A 228 3.78 6.50 17.76
N LYS A 229 3.83 5.66 16.72
CA LYS A 229 4.42 4.32 16.83
C LYS A 229 5.90 4.36 17.21
N ARG A 230 6.67 5.29 16.65
CA ARG A 230 8.09 5.46 16.99
C ARG A 230 8.30 5.86 18.45
N ILE A 231 7.46 6.74 18.99
CA ILE A 231 7.51 7.15 20.40
C ILE A 231 7.17 5.98 21.31
N VAL A 232 6.13 5.22 21.01
CA VAL A 232 5.73 4.05 21.80
C VAL A 232 6.82 2.97 21.79
N ASN A 233 7.44 2.73 20.64
CA ASN A 233 8.53 1.75 20.52
C ASN A 233 9.82 2.21 21.25
N GLY A 234 10.04 3.50 21.41
CA GLY A 234 11.25 4.06 22.06
C GLY A 234 12.54 3.64 21.34
N SER A 235 13.39 2.88 22.04
CA SER A 235 14.66 2.36 21.50
C SER A 235 14.50 1.12 20.62
N LYS A 236 13.32 0.48 20.63
CA LYS A 236 13.08 -0.71 19.80
C LYS A 236 12.94 -0.35 18.33
N PRO A 237 13.32 -1.24 17.40
CA PRO A 237 13.16 -1.01 15.99
C PRO A 237 11.70 -0.71 15.62
N THR A 238 11.50 0.30 14.75
CA THR A 238 10.18 0.69 14.25
C THR A 238 10.14 0.45 12.74
N LYS A 239 9.45 -0.58 12.31
CA LYS A 239 9.24 -0.90 10.90
C LYS A 239 7.76 -0.73 10.56
N ILE A 240 7.45 0.03 9.51
CA ILE A 240 6.09 0.39 9.14
C ILE A 240 5.87 0.09 7.66
N VAL A 241 4.70 -0.47 7.33
CA VAL A 241 4.24 -0.59 5.95
C VAL A 241 2.94 0.18 5.77
N ILE A 242 2.87 1.01 4.72
CA ILE A 242 1.68 1.80 4.35
C ILE A 242 1.01 1.09 3.16
N ASP A 243 -0.19 0.56 3.36
CA ASP A 243 -0.98 -0.14 2.34
C ASP A 243 -2.23 0.68 1.99
N SER A 244 -2.36 1.31 0.88
CA SER A 244 -1.51 1.53 -0.28
C SER A 244 -1.61 3.00 -0.72
N ILE A 245 -0.49 3.60 -1.11
CA ILE A 245 -0.44 4.99 -1.55
C ILE A 245 -0.86 5.06 -3.02
N ARG A 246 -1.81 5.96 -3.35
CA ARG A 246 -2.36 6.11 -4.71
C ARG A 246 -2.22 7.51 -5.30
N ASN A 247 -1.65 8.45 -4.57
CA ASN A 247 -1.40 9.82 -5.05
C ASN A 247 0.10 10.11 -5.02
N SER A 248 0.64 10.58 -6.14
CA SER A 248 2.08 10.79 -6.30
C SER A 248 2.63 11.96 -5.47
N LEU A 249 1.82 12.93 -5.08
CA LEU A 249 2.23 14.00 -4.17
C LEU A 249 2.36 13.48 -2.74
N GLU A 250 1.44 12.61 -2.28
CA GLU A 250 1.57 11.95 -0.98
C GLU A 250 2.83 11.05 -0.94
N LEU A 251 3.15 10.36 -2.04
CA LEU A 251 4.40 9.60 -2.17
C LEU A 251 5.61 10.52 -2.01
N MET A 252 5.64 11.65 -2.71
CA MET A 252 6.72 12.62 -2.61
C MET A 252 6.85 13.19 -1.19
N PHE A 253 5.73 13.48 -0.52
CA PHE A 253 5.73 13.91 0.87
C PHE A 253 6.50 12.96 1.79
N PHE A 254 6.33 11.64 1.64
CA PHE A 254 7.05 10.66 2.45
C PHE A 254 8.52 10.53 2.02
N LYS A 255 8.83 10.55 0.73
CA LYS A 255 10.21 10.49 0.23
C LYS A 255 11.06 11.67 0.69
N GLU A 256 10.50 12.87 0.72
CA GLU A 256 11.21 14.08 1.17
C GLU A 256 11.36 14.12 2.70
N ARG A 257 10.45 13.50 3.44
CA ARG A 257 10.45 13.55 4.90
C ARG A 257 11.28 12.44 5.55
N TYR A 258 11.39 11.29 4.92
CA TYR A 258 12.02 10.10 5.49
C TYR A 258 13.09 9.51 4.58
N SER A 259 14.34 9.57 5.01
CA SER A 259 15.48 8.98 4.26
C SER A 259 15.41 7.45 4.15
N ALA A 260 14.72 6.80 5.09
CA ALA A 260 14.50 5.35 5.08
C ALA A 260 13.09 4.97 4.62
N PHE A 261 12.51 5.74 3.71
CA PHE A 261 11.26 5.42 3.01
C PHE A 261 11.55 4.77 1.66
N TYR A 262 10.93 3.62 1.43
CA TYR A 262 11.06 2.86 0.18
C TYR A 262 9.67 2.61 -0.40
N MET A 263 9.46 3.03 -1.65
CA MET A 263 8.20 2.80 -2.34
C MET A 263 8.27 1.54 -3.20
N LEU A 264 7.37 0.60 -2.97
CA LEU A 264 7.27 -0.66 -3.69
C LEU A 264 6.02 -0.67 -4.57
N ALA A 265 6.21 -0.86 -5.87
CA ALA A 265 5.12 -1.11 -6.80
C ALA A 265 4.87 -2.62 -6.94
N THR A 266 3.64 -3.03 -6.73
CA THR A 266 3.22 -4.41 -6.94
C THR A 266 2.65 -4.59 -8.34
N LYS A 267 3.07 -5.65 -9.02
CA LYS A 267 2.55 -6.04 -10.34
C LYS A 267 2.03 -7.46 -10.27
N ASP A 268 0.95 -7.69 -10.98
CA ASP A 268 0.41 -9.03 -11.18
C ASP A 268 0.51 -9.44 -12.65
N ILE A 269 0.45 -10.75 -12.90
CA ILE A 269 0.37 -11.30 -14.25
C ILE A 269 -1.01 -10.99 -14.81
N ILE A 270 -1.07 -10.55 -16.06
CA ILE A 270 -2.33 -10.21 -16.74
C ILE A 270 -3.27 -11.42 -16.72
N GLY A 271 -4.46 -11.24 -16.17
CA GLY A 271 -5.48 -12.28 -16.02
C GLY A 271 -5.86 -12.58 -14.57
N ASN A 272 -4.89 -12.67 -13.68
CA ASN A 272 -5.14 -13.05 -12.27
C ASN A 272 -5.86 -11.97 -11.45
N THR A 273 -5.80 -10.70 -11.86
CA THR A 273 -6.49 -9.60 -11.17
C THR A 273 -8.01 -9.78 -11.19
N ARG A 274 -8.57 -10.15 -12.36
CA ARG A 274 -10.01 -10.39 -12.52
C ARG A 274 -10.47 -11.55 -11.63
N GLU A 275 -9.76 -12.68 -11.70
CA GLU A 275 -10.04 -13.87 -10.89
C GLU A 275 -9.96 -13.59 -9.39
N ARG A 276 -9.01 -12.77 -8.96
CA ARG A 276 -8.88 -12.40 -7.53
C ARG A 276 -10.00 -11.49 -7.05
N ILE A 277 -10.48 -10.57 -7.89
CA ILE A 277 -11.63 -9.73 -7.54
C ILE A 277 -12.88 -10.60 -7.50
N ASP A 278 -13.09 -11.47 -8.49
CA ASP A 278 -14.22 -12.39 -8.52
C ASP A 278 -14.20 -13.35 -7.32
N GLY A 279 -13.05 -13.95 -7.00
CA GLY A 279 -12.90 -14.83 -5.84
C GLY A 279 -13.27 -14.17 -4.51
N ARG A 280 -12.96 -12.87 -4.32
CA ARG A 280 -13.42 -12.12 -3.13
C ARG A 280 -14.92 -11.88 -3.11
N LEU A 281 -15.53 -11.72 -4.28
CA LEU A 281 -16.97 -11.50 -4.41
C LEU A 281 -17.76 -12.79 -4.27
N CYS A 282 -17.17 -13.95 -4.59
CA CYS A 282 -17.82 -15.27 -4.43
C CYS A 282 -18.23 -15.56 -2.98
N GLU A 283 -17.52 -14.99 -2.00
CA GLU A 283 -17.86 -15.15 -0.58
C GLU A 283 -19.18 -14.47 -0.17
N THR A 284 -19.57 -13.42 -0.90
CA THR A 284 -20.73 -12.57 -0.57
C THR A 284 -21.83 -12.58 -1.63
N LEU A 285 -21.51 -12.96 -2.88
CA LEU A 285 -22.42 -12.92 -4.01
C LEU A 285 -22.42 -14.26 -4.74
N THR A 286 -23.57 -14.92 -4.78
CA THR A 286 -23.74 -16.20 -5.47
C THR A 286 -23.99 -16.05 -6.98
N ASP A 287 -24.63 -14.95 -7.41
CA ASP A 287 -24.93 -14.70 -8.83
C ASP A 287 -23.65 -14.33 -9.60
N SER A 288 -23.28 -15.19 -10.55
CA SER A 288 -22.08 -15.00 -11.38
C SER A 288 -22.19 -13.79 -12.32
N SER A 289 -23.38 -13.49 -12.83
CA SER A 289 -23.60 -12.36 -13.74
C SER A 289 -23.48 -11.02 -13.01
N GLU A 290 -23.97 -10.96 -11.78
CA GLU A 290 -23.82 -9.77 -10.92
C GLU A 290 -22.36 -9.59 -10.51
N ARG A 291 -21.64 -10.67 -10.14
CA ARG A 291 -20.20 -10.62 -9.83
C ARG A 291 -19.41 -10.08 -11.01
N GLU A 292 -19.64 -10.60 -12.23
CA GLU A 292 -18.94 -10.14 -13.43
C GLU A 292 -19.15 -8.64 -13.66
N ARG A 293 -20.38 -8.16 -13.52
CA ARG A 293 -20.70 -6.73 -13.64
C ARG A 293 -19.94 -5.88 -12.63
N ILE A 294 -19.82 -6.35 -11.38
CA ILE A 294 -19.07 -5.65 -10.34
C ILE A 294 -17.57 -5.68 -10.62
N VAL A 295 -17.02 -6.81 -11.06
CA VAL A 295 -15.62 -6.93 -11.46
C VAL A 295 -15.27 -5.91 -12.54
N LEU A 296 -16.09 -5.79 -13.59
CA LEU A 296 -15.89 -4.82 -14.67
C LEU A 296 -15.89 -3.38 -14.16
N LYS A 297 -16.82 -3.01 -13.28
CA LYS A 297 -16.86 -1.68 -12.67
C LYS A 297 -15.62 -1.36 -11.81
N VAL A 298 -15.14 -2.35 -11.06
CA VAL A 298 -13.91 -2.21 -10.26
C VAL A 298 -12.69 -2.01 -11.15
N LEU A 299 -12.62 -2.73 -12.27
CA LEU A 299 -11.52 -2.61 -13.24
C LEU A 299 -11.57 -1.27 -13.98
N ASP A 300 -12.77 -0.75 -14.30
CA ASP A 300 -12.94 0.56 -14.92
C ASP A 300 -12.52 1.70 -13.98
N LEU A 301 -12.93 1.65 -12.72
CA LEU A 301 -12.47 2.59 -11.71
C LEU A 301 -10.94 2.55 -11.57
N ASP A 302 -10.35 1.35 -11.51
CA ASP A 302 -8.89 1.19 -11.44
C ASP A 302 -8.18 1.74 -12.68
N ALA A 303 -8.76 1.57 -13.87
CA ALA A 303 -8.22 2.14 -15.11
C ALA A 303 -8.27 3.67 -15.10
N THR A 304 -9.33 4.26 -14.55
CA THR A 304 -9.47 5.71 -14.36
C THR A 304 -8.42 6.25 -13.37
N GLU A 305 -8.21 5.57 -12.24
CA GLU A 305 -7.18 5.92 -11.27
C GLU A 305 -5.76 5.75 -11.82
N TYR A 306 -5.54 4.78 -12.71
CA TYR A 306 -4.23 4.52 -13.32
C TYR A 306 -3.83 5.59 -14.32
N ARG A 307 -4.74 6.04 -15.19
CA ARG A 307 -4.48 7.03 -16.25
C ARG A 307 -5.32 8.29 -16.09
N THR A 308 -5.26 8.88 -14.93
CA THR A 308 -5.95 10.15 -14.71
C THR A 308 -5.37 11.27 -15.59
N LYS A 309 -6.25 12.11 -16.15
CA LYS A 309 -5.88 13.33 -16.83
C LYS A 309 -6.00 14.56 -15.91
N ASP A 310 -6.37 14.34 -14.66
CA ASP A 310 -6.69 15.42 -13.72
C ASP A 310 -5.46 16.23 -13.35
N PHE A 311 -4.31 15.57 -13.15
CA PHE A 311 -3.04 16.24 -12.87
C PHE A 311 -2.64 17.24 -13.96
N SER A 312 -2.87 16.91 -15.24
CA SER A 312 -2.61 17.82 -16.36
C SER A 312 -3.56 19.01 -16.40
N LYS A 313 -4.71 18.94 -15.72
CA LYS A 313 -5.69 20.01 -15.54
C LYS A 313 -5.49 20.80 -14.24
N GLY A 314 -4.45 20.48 -13.45
CA GLY A 314 -4.21 21.10 -12.14
C GLY A 314 -5.07 20.55 -11.00
N ILE A 315 -5.75 19.41 -11.20
CA ILE A 315 -6.55 18.73 -10.17
C ILE A 315 -5.67 17.67 -9.52
N PHE A 316 -5.06 18.00 -8.39
CA PHE A 316 -4.08 17.14 -7.70
C PHE A 316 -4.69 16.22 -6.63
N SER A 317 -5.98 16.34 -6.37
CA SER A 317 -6.70 15.55 -5.37
C SER A 317 -7.02 14.11 -5.82
N SER A 318 -7.05 13.86 -7.12
CA SER A 318 -7.32 12.55 -7.69
C SER A 318 -6.19 11.54 -7.44
N PRO A 319 -6.46 10.24 -7.42
CA PRO A 319 -5.42 9.22 -7.52
C PRO A 319 -4.60 9.40 -8.79
N ASP A 320 -3.29 9.09 -8.70
CA ASP A 320 -2.32 9.21 -9.78
C ASP A 320 -1.39 7.99 -9.76
N LEU A 321 -2.00 6.85 -10.04
CA LEU A 321 -1.38 5.55 -9.80
C LEU A 321 -0.22 5.25 -10.76
N GLU A 322 -0.32 5.68 -12.02
CA GLU A 322 0.77 5.50 -12.99
C GLU A 322 2.06 6.17 -12.51
N ASN A 323 1.98 7.43 -12.05
CA ASN A 323 3.13 8.15 -11.52
C ASN A 323 3.62 7.56 -10.20
N CYS A 324 2.73 7.04 -9.32
CA CYS A 324 3.15 6.30 -8.13
C CYS A 324 4.00 5.09 -8.49
N ILE A 325 3.56 4.29 -9.48
CA ILE A 325 4.29 3.11 -9.94
C ILE A 325 5.62 3.50 -10.59
N GLN A 326 5.63 4.52 -11.45
CA GLN A 326 6.86 4.97 -12.13
C GLN A 326 7.91 5.55 -11.17
N LYS A 327 7.48 6.16 -10.07
CA LYS A 327 8.35 6.75 -9.04
C LYS A 327 8.72 5.76 -7.92
N SER A 328 8.26 4.51 -8.01
CA SER A 328 8.60 3.47 -7.03
C SER A 328 10.07 3.06 -7.13
N ASP A 329 10.66 2.77 -5.98
CA ASP A 329 12.07 2.40 -5.87
C ASP A 329 12.31 0.94 -6.24
N TYR A 330 11.29 0.10 -6.07
CA TYR A 330 11.35 -1.33 -6.36
C TYR A 330 10.01 -1.84 -6.90
N HIS A 331 10.07 -2.82 -7.80
CA HIS A 331 8.90 -3.48 -8.38
C HIS A 331 8.88 -4.95 -7.97
N ILE A 332 7.75 -5.41 -7.44
CA ILE A 332 7.54 -6.79 -7.01
C ILE A 332 6.45 -7.45 -7.86
N PHE A 333 6.76 -8.60 -8.43
CA PHE A 333 5.75 -9.49 -8.98
C PHE A 333 5.05 -10.23 -7.85
N ASN A 334 3.73 -10.19 -7.85
CA ASN A 334 2.92 -10.94 -6.90
C ASN A 334 2.76 -12.39 -7.37
N LEU A 335 3.89 -13.10 -7.49
CA LEU A 335 3.96 -14.50 -7.90
C LEU A 335 3.99 -15.40 -6.68
N LYS A 336 3.07 -16.36 -6.61
CA LYS A 336 3.06 -17.41 -5.59
C LYS A 336 4.05 -18.50 -5.95
N LYS A 337 4.48 -19.28 -4.96
CA LYS A 337 5.36 -20.43 -5.16
C LYS A 337 4.72 -21.50 -6.08
N ASP A 338 3.44 -21.75 -5.92
CA ASP A 338 2.70 -22.74 -6.72
C ASP A 338 2.63 -22.35 -8.21
N ASP A 339 2.57 -21.05 -8.53
CA ASP A 339 2.52 -20.53 -9.90
C ASP A 339 3.91 -20.46 -10.55
N LEU A 340 4.98 -20.67 -9.77
CA LEU A 340 6.36 -20.49 -10.22
C LEU A 340 6.78 -21.41 -11.38
N PRO A 341 6.44 -22.73 -11.41
CA PRO A 341 6.83 -23.60 -12.51
C PRO A 341 6.27 -23.15 -13.87
N GLU A 342 5.02 -22.70 -13.90
CA GLU A 342 4.41 -22.16 -15.11
C GLU A 342 5.05 -20.84 -15.51
N PHE A 343 5.31 -19.94 -14.57
CA PHE A 343 5.98 -18.67 -14.81
C PHE A 343 7.37 -18.86 -15.42
N ILE A 344 8.18 -19.79 -14.85
CA ILE A 344 9.53 -20.08 -15.35
C ILE A 344 9.47 -20.62 -16.78
N ARG A 345 8.55 -21.54 -17.06
CA ARG A 345 8.37 -22.11 -18.39
C ARG A 345 7.98 -21.03 -19.41
N LYS A 346 7.06 -20.15 -19.06
CA LYS A 346 6.46 -19.17 -20.00
C LYS A 346 7.32 -17.93 -20.21
N TYR A 347 8.01 -17.47 -19.16
CA TYR A 347 8.67 -16.15 -19.18
C TYR A 347 10.19 -16.19 -18.98
N CYS A 348 10.74 -17.30 -18.49
CA CYS A 348 12.15 -17.43 -18.13
C CYS A 348 12.92 -18.48 -18.94
N ASN A 349 12.36 -19.00 -20.04
CA ASN A 349 13.00 -20.05 -20.85
C ASN A 349 13.51 -21.24 -20.02
N ASN A 350 12.73 -21.68 -19.05
CA ASN A 350 13.08 -22.72 -18.07
C ASN A 350 14.28 -22.38 -17.16
N ASP A 351 14.71 -21.14 -17.08
CA ASP A 351 15.74 -20.73 -16.12
C ASP A 351 15.12 -20.42 -14.75
N ALA A 352 15.35 -21.34 -13.80
CA ALA A 352 14.91 -21.21 -12.41
C ALA A 352 15.81 -20.29 -11.55
N ASN A 353 16.89 -19.74 -12.11
CA ASN A 353 17.90 -19.00 -11.37
C ASN A 353 17.51 -17.52 -11.22
N GLY A 354 16.74 -17.20 -10.19
CA GLY A 354 16.30 -15.84 -9.87
C GLY A 354 15.46 -15.79 -8.61
N PHE A 355 15.24 -14.60 -8.08
CA PHE A 355 14.31 -14.34 -6.97
C PHE A 355 12.95 -14.00 -7.59
N TYR A 356 12.11 -15.01 -7.81
CA TYR A 356 10.87 -14.85 -8.59
C TYR A 356 9.62 -14.74 -7.75
N THR A 357 9.49 -15.55 -6.67
CA THR A 357 8.30 -15.44 -5.83
C THR A 357 8.30 -14.10 -5.10
N ARG A 358 7.13 -13.62 -4.69
CA ARG A 358 7.04 -12.33 -3.97
C ARG A 358 7.85 -12.36 -2.66
N GLU A 359 7.88 -13.52 -1.98
CA GLU A 359 8.65 -13.71 -0.75
C GLU A 359 10.15 -13.68 -1.02
N GLU A 360 10.63 -14.28 -2.10
CA GLU A 360 12.04 -14.23 -2.50
C GLU A 360 12.47 -12.81 -2.90
N GLN A 361 11.61 -12.08 -3.61
CA GLN A 361 11.86 -10.69 -3.95
C GLN A 361 11.92 -9.81 -2.70
N LEU A 362 11.02 -10.05 -1.70
CA LEU A 362 11.06 -9.38 -0.41
C LEU A 362 12.30 -9.77 0.40
N LEU A 363 12.68 -11.05 0.42
CA LEU A 363 13.90 -11.54 1.04
C LEU A 363 15.13 -10.75 0.56
N LYS A 364 15.27 -10.63 -0.76
CA LYS A 364 16.35 -9.86 -1.38
C LYS A 364 16.29 -8.38 -1.02
N LEU A 365 15.11 -7.77 -1.15
CA LEU A 365 14.92 -6.35 -0.90
C LEU A 365 15.23 -5.98 0.56
N LEU A 366 14.66 -6.71 1.53
CA LEU A 366 14.87 -6.44 2.95
C LEU A 366 16.34 -6.62 3.35
N SER A 367 17.01 -7.65 2.83
CA SER A 367 18.44 -7.84 3.06
C SER A 367 19.26 -6.67 2.52
N LEU A 368 18.95 -6.15 1.33
CA LEU A 368 19.64 -5.00 0.73
C LEU A 368 19.32 -3.67 1.41
N ILE A 369 18.10 -3.47 1.92
CA ILE A 369 17.76 -2.28 2.70
C ILE A 369 18.59 -2.22 3.98
N GLN A 370 18.72 -3.36 4.67
CA GLN A 370 19.39 -3.43 5.97
C GLN A 370 20.90 -3.46 5.85
N LEU A 371 21.42 -4.20 4.86
CA LEU A 371 22.83 -4.33 4.60
C LEU A 371 23.14 -4.16 3.10
N PRO A 372 23.26 -2.92 2.59
CA PRO A 372 23.64 -2.65 1.23
C PRO A 372 24.97 -3.34 0.87
N GLY A 373 24.99 -4.04 -0.26
CA GLY A 373 26.17 -4.79 -0.69
C GLY A 373 26.29 -6.21 -0.16
N ILE A 374 25.34 -6.71 0.63
CA ILE A 374 25.30 -8.10 1.12
C ILE A 374 25.38 -9.11 -0.05
N ILE A 375 24.77 -8.76 -1.16
CA ILE A 375 24.88 -9.47 -2.44
C ILE A 375 25.18 -8.51 -3.59
N THR A 376 25.91 -9.00 -4.59
CA THR A 376 26.20 -8.21 -5.81
C THR A 376 25.04 -8.24 -6.79
N PRO A 377 24.81 -7.18 -7.58
CA PRO A 377 23.83 -7.20 -8.65
C PRO A 377 24.15 -8.27 -9.70
N ASN A 378 23.14 -8.77 -10.39
CA ASN A 378 23.30 -9.64 -11.55
C ASN A 378 23.57 -8.80 -12.83
N SER A 379 23.82 -9.46 -13.97
CA SER A 379 24.13 -8.78 -15.24
C SER A 379 22.99 -7.87 -15.71
N ILE A 380 21.74 -8.31 -15.57
CA ILE A 380 20.55 -7.53 -15.94
C ILE A 380 20.41 -6.30 -15.04
N GLU A 381 20.59 -6.48 -13.73
CA GLU A 381 20.52 -5.38 -12.77
C GLU A 381 21.61 -4.32 -13.01
N ARG A 382 22.83 -4.75 -13.38
CA ARG A 382 23.91 -3.83 -13.79
C ARG A 382 23.54 -3.09 -15.08
N ALA A 383 23.04 -3.79 -16.08
CA ALA A 383 22.58 -3.16 -17.33
C ALA A 383 21.49 -2.12 -17.07
N MET A 384 20.51 -2.44 -16.22
CA MET A 384 19.45 -1.51 -15.83
C MET A 384 19.99 -0.31 -15.03
N GLN A 385 21.01 -0.50 -14.20
CA GLN A 385 21.68 0.59 -13.48
C GLN A 385 22.38 1.55 -14.46
N ILE A 386 23.09 1.03 -15.48
CA ILE A 386 23.71 1.83 -16.53
C ILE A 386 22.67 2.60 -17.33
N ALA A 387 21.57 1.92 -17.74
CA ALA A 387 20.47 2.57 -18.43
C ALA A 387 19.81 3.68 -17.57
N ASN A 388 19.63 3.44 -16.26
CA ASN A 388 19.11 4.46 -15.36
C ASN A 388 20.06 5.66 -15.20
N THR A 389 21.36 5.45 -15.23
CA THR A 389 22.35 6.54 -15.22
C THR A 389 22.33 7.30 -16.56
N ALA A 390 22.26 6.57 -17.69
CA ALA A 390 22.20 7.17 -19.03
C ALA A 390 20.98 8.11 -19.21
N LYS A 391 19.84 7.81 -18.59
CA LYS A 391 18.67 8.70 -18.66
C LYS A 391 18.91 10.08 -18.05
N LEU A 392 19.88 10.24 -17.13
CA LEU A 392 20.21 11.53 -16.53
C LEU A 392 20.82 12.50 -17.55
N ASN A 393 21.40 11.98 -18.62
CA ASN A 393 21.97 12.77 -19.73
C ASN A 393 20.89 13.31 -20.69
N SER A 394 19.62 12.86 -20.54
CA SER A 394 18.52 13.36 -21.38
C SER A 394 18.16 14.78 -21.01
N GLY A 395 18.16 15.70 -22.00
CA GLY A 395 17.68 17.07 -21.87
C GLY A 395 16.16 17.21 -21.88
N CYS A 396 15.40 16.12 -22.05
CA CYS A 396 13.94 16.17 -22.08
C CYS A 396 13.37 16.50 -20.69
N VAL A 397 12.54 17.53 -20.62
CA VAL A 397 11.93 17.99 -19.36
C VAL A 397 10.78 17.10 -18.93
N SER A 398 10.02 16.57 -19.89
CA SER A 398 8.79 15.80 -19.61
C SER A 398 9.03 14.33 -19.32
N ARG A 399 9.93 13.69 -20.06
CA ARG A 399 10.22 12.25 -19.95
C ARG A 399 11.67 11.94 -20.29
N LYS A 400 12.41 11.41 -19.31
CA LYS A 400 13.78 10.97 -19.51
C LYS A 400 13.81 9.46 -19.69
N VAL A 401 14.44 8.99 -20.77
CA VAL A 401 14.61 7.57 -21.09
C VAL A 401 16.09 7.30 -21.24
N GLY A 402 16.57 6.20 -20.66
CA GLY A 402 17.91 5.69 -20.84
C GLY A 402 17.86 4.26 -21.36
N ALA A 403 18.78 3.89 -22.20
CA ALA A 403 18.93 2.55 -22.75
C ALA A 403 20.37 2.10 -22.68
N VAL A 404 20.60 0.79 -22.66
CA VAL A 404 21.90 0.15 -22.74
C VAL A 404 21.81 -1.02 -23.70
N ILE A 405 22.85 -1.20 -24.51
CA ILE A 405 23.00 -2.35 -25.40
C ILE A 405 23.94 -3.35 -24.72
N THR A 406 23.53 -4.60 -24.66
CA THR A 406 24.32 -5.69 -24.07
C THR A 406 24.46 -6.82 -25.07
N GLU A 407 25.66 -7.43 -25.14
CA GLU A 407 25.87 -8.66 -25.87
C GLU A 407 25.96 -9.82 -24.89
N LYS A 408 25.06 -10.84 -25.04
CA LYS A 408 25.01 -12.02 -24.19
C LYS A 408 25.04 -11.69 -22.68
N TYR A 409 24.38 -10.57 -22.30
CA TYR A 409 24.38 -10.03 -20.94
C TYR A 409 25.74 -9.57 -20.39
N VAL A 410 26.73 -9.41 -21.25
CA VAL A 410 28.00 -8.76 -20.92
C VAL A 410 27.91 -7.28 -21.31
N ASN A 411 28.18 -6.38 -20.37
CA ASN A 411 28.23 -4.95 -20.69
C ASN A 411 29.37 -4.66 -21.64
N ILE A 412 29.08 -4.08 -22.80
CA ILE A 412 30.10 -3.70 -23.81
C ILE A 412 30.81 -2.40 -23.41
N CYS A 413 30.25 -1.62 -22.49
CA CYS A 413 30.89 -0.41 -21.96
C CYS A 413 31.60 -0.75 -20.65
N GLN A 414 32.90 -0.79 -20.71
CA GLN A 414 33.81 -0.60 -19.58
C GLN A 414 34.06 0.88 -19.34
#